data_ac1e742b25818a92008efd8b5b308b39
#
_entry.id   ac1e742b25818a92008efd8b5b308b39
#
_cell.length_a   1.000
_cell.length_b   1.000
_cell.length_c   1.000
_cell.angle_alpha   90.00
_cell.angle_beta   90.00
_cell.angle_gamma   90.00
#
_symmetry.space_group_name_H-M   'P 1'
#
loop_
_entity.id
_entity.type
_entity.pdbx_description
1 polymer ?
#
loop_
_entity_poly.entity_id
_entity_poly.type
_entity_poly.pdbx_seq_one_letter_code
_entity_poly.pdbx_strand_id
1 'polypeptide(L)'
;MEETKSQYLNVIESSRKVFKDKNLDYGSSWRILRVSSFVDQIHIKAQRIRNLQINEDQKIDEGQVPEFIGIINYCIMSLIQIEIGVVDEPDLNGNE
;
A
#
# COMPACT_ATOMS: atom_id res chain seq x y z
N MET A 1 -13.19 -1.62 23.83
CA MET A 1 -13.49 -2.06 22.46
C MET A 1 -14.08 -0.97 21.58
N GLU A 2 -14.97 -0.13 22.14
CA GLU A 2 -15.51 1.01 21.39
C GLU A 2 -14.42 1.97 20.94
N GLU A 3 -13.46 2.24 21.80
CA GLU A 3 -12.36 3.12 21.48
C GLU A 3 -11.49 2.54 20.35
N THR A 4 -11.16 1.26 20.42
CA THR A 4 -10.38 0.59 19.38
C THR A 4 -11.12 0.59 18.06
N LYS A 5 -12.42 0.36 18.08
CA LYS A 5 -13.25 0.39 16.88
C LYS A 5 -13.20 1.77 16.22
N SER A 6 -13.35 2.83 17.00
CA SER A 6 -13.26 4.20 16.48
C SER A 6 -11.90 4.48 15.88
N GLN A 7 -10.84 4.06 16.55
CA GLN A 7 -9.48 4.24 16.08
C GLN A 7 -9.25 3.50 14.76
N TYR A 8 -9.73 2.27 14.68
CA TYR A 8 -9.65 1.46 13.46
C TYR A 8 -10.33 2.16 12.28
N LEU A 9 -11.56 2.61 12.50
CA LEU A 9 -12.32 3.27 11.44
C LEU A 9 -11.67 4.58 11.01
N ASN A 10 -11.08 5.32 11.94
CA ASN A 10 -10.36 6.55 11.60
C ASN A 10 -9.15 6.27 10.70
N VAL A 11 -8.39 5.23 11.01
CA VAL A 11 -7.24 4.84 10.18
C VAL A 11 -7.70 4.39 8.79
N ILE A 12 -8.76 3.60 8.72
CA ILE A 12 -9.33 3.17 7.43
C ILE A 12 -9.74 4.38 6.60
N GLU A 13 -10.43 5.34 7.22
CA GLU A 13 -10.88 6.53 6.50
C GLU A 13 -9.71 7.40 6.03
N SER A 14 -8.68 7.54 6.84
CA SER A 14 -7.47 8.27 6.44
C SER A 14 -6.78 7.59 5.25
N SER A 15 -6.68 6.28 5.27
CA SER A 15 -6.08 5.52 4.19
C SER A 15 -6.91 5.63 2.92
N ARG A 16 -8.22 5.57 3.04
CA ARG A 16 -9.15 5.72 1.91
C ARG A 16 -9.02 7.09 1.27
N LYS A 17 -8.89 8.13 2.07
CA LYS A 17 -8.73 9.49 1.55
C LYS A 17 -7.45 9.61 0.72
N VAL A 18 -6.34 9.09 1.22
CA VAL A 18 -5.07 9.10 0.48
C VAL A 18 -5.23 8.32 -0.83
N PHE A 19 -5.86 7.17 -0.79
CA PHE A 19 -6.11 6.37 -1.99
C PHE A 19 -6.90 7.16 -3.04
N LYS A 20 -7.98 7.82 -2.61
CA LYS A 20 -8.82 8.61 -3.52
C LYS A 20 -8.06 9.78 -4.12
N ASP A 21 -7.28 10.49 -3.31
CA ASP A 21 -6.50 11.63 -3.78
C ASP A 21 -5.48 11.20 -4.82
N LYS A 22 -4.80 10.08 -4.60
CA LYS A 22 -3.83 9.56 -5.56
C LYS A 22 -4.49 9.07 -6.84
N ASN A 23 -5.68 8.49 -6.74
CA ASN A 23 -6.43 8.09 -7.94
C ASN A 23 -6.84 9.28 -8.79
N LEU A 24 -7.15 10.42 -8.17
CA LEU A 24 -7.44 11.64 -8.92
C LEU A 24 -6.22 12.12 -9.71
N ASP A 25 -5.01 11.96 -9.12
CA ASP A 25 -3.79 12.40 -9.76
C ASP A 25 -3.29 11.43 -10.83
N TYR A 26 -3.31 10.14 -10.54
CA TYR A 26 -2.66 9.11 -11.38
C TYR A 26 -3.64 8.17 -12.06
N GLY A 27 -4.93 8.27 -11.74
CA GLY A 27 -5.94 7.39 -12.29
C GLY A 27 -5.82 5.97 -11.77
N SER A 28 -6.33 5.03 -12.55
CA SER A 28 -6.39 3.62 -12.17
C SER A 28 -5.30 2.80 -12.83
N SER A 29 -4.15 3.40 -13.14
CA SER A 29 -3.05 2.70 -13.81
C SER A 29 -2.54 1.49 -13.02
N TRP A 30 -2.71 1.49 -11.70
CA TRP A 30 -2.30 0.37 -10.87
C TRP A 30 -3.04 -0.94 -11.18
N ARG A 31 -4.17 -0.85 -11.87
CA ARG A 31 -4.99 -2.04 -12.18
C ARG A 31 -4.33 -3.02 -13.14
N ILE A 32 -3.29 -2.61 -13.82
CA ILE A 32 -2.52 -3.52 -14.69
C ILE A 32 -1.34 -4.15 -13.97
N LEU A 33 -1.07 -3.74 -12.74
CA LEU A 33 0.11 -4.23 -12.02
C LEU A 33 -0.15 -5.62 -11.45
N ARG A 34 0.90 -6.42 -11.43
CA ARG A 34 0.89 -7.74 -10.83
C ARG A 34 0.99 -7.63 -9.31
N VAL A 35 0.53 -8.65 -8.62
CA VAL A 35 0.62 -8.69 -7.15
C VAL A 35 2.07 -8.57 -6.68
N SER A 36 3.00 -9.21 -7.38
CA SER A 36 4.43 -9.12 -7.04
C SER A 36 4.95 -7.69 -7.07
N SER A 37 4.43 -6.83 -7.95
CA SER A 37 4.81 -5.43 -8.01
C SER A 37 4.42 -4.70 -6.72
N PHE A 38 3.25 -5.00 -6.16
CA PHE A 38 2.83 -4.40 -4.89
C PHE A 38 3.67 -4.92 -3.73
N VAL A 39 4.03 -6.20 -3.75
CA VAL A 39 4.91 -6.76 -2.72
C VAL A 39 6.25 -6.03 -2.71
N ASP A 40 6.82 -5.76 -3.89
CA ASP A 40 8.04 -4.99 -4.00
C ASP A 40 7.90 -3.59 -3.40
N GLN A 41 6.79 -2.92 -3.69
CA GLN A 41 6.53 -1.58 -3.14
C GLN A 41 6.34 -1.60 -1.62
N ILE A 42 5.65 -2.61 -1.11
CA ILE A 42 5.48 -2.78 0.33
C ILE A 42 6.85 -2.97 1.00
N HIS A 43 7.69 -3.79 0.40
CA HIS A 43 9.04 -4.02 0.90
C HIS A 43 9.86 -2.72 0.98
N ILE A 44 9.80 -1.93 -0.10
CA ILE A 44 10.51 -0.64 -0.14
C ILE A 44 10.01 0.29 0.96
N LYS A 45 8.70 0.37 1.16
CA LYS A 45 8.12 1.22 2.21
C LYS A 45 8.50 0.73 3.61
N ALA A 46 8.50 -0.57 3.82
CA ALA A 46 8.92 -1.14 5.09
C ALA A 46 10.40 -0.80 5.38
N GLN A 47 11.24 -0.84 4.37
CA GLN A 47 12.64 -0.47 4.49
C GLN A 47 12.80 1.01 4.85
N ARG A 48 12.00 1.88 4.25
CA ARG A 48 12.00 3.31 4.58
C ARG A 48 11.62 3.55 6.04
N ILE A 49 10.62 2.83 6.52
CA ILE A 49 10.22 2.92 7.94
C ILE A 49 11.37 2.48 8.84
N ARG A 50 12.01 1.36 8.51
CA ARG A 50 13.14 0.87 9.28
C ARG A 50 14.28 1.90 9.33
N ASN A 51 14.57 2.54 8.22
CA ASN A 51 15.62 3.55 8.15
C ASN A 51 15.29 4.77 9.03
N LEU A 52 14.03 5.20 9.04
CA LEU A 52 13.58 6.28 9.92
C LEU A 52 13.77 5.91 11.39
N GLN A 53 13.42 4.69 11.76
CA GLN A 53 13.55 4.20 13.14
C GLN A 53 14.99 4.12 13.57
N ILE A 54 15.88 3.65 12.70
CA ILE A 54 17.31 3.51 12.99
C ILE A 54 17.97 4.87 13.18
N ASN A 55 17.62 5.83 12.34
CA ASN A 55 18.24 7.16 12.35
C ASN A 55 17.75 8.04 13.50
N GLU A 56 16.73 7.61 14.23
CA GLU A 56 16.19 8.34 15.38
C GLU A 56 15.87 9.78 15.06
N ASP A 57 15.33 10.03 13.86
CA ASP A 57 14.93 11.36 13.44
C ASP A 57 13.80 11.86 14.35
N GLN A 58 13.86 13.15 14.73
CA GLN A 58 12.83 13.76 15.56
C GLN A 58 11.47 13.79 14.91
N LYS A 59 11.42 13.61 13.59
CA LYS A 59 10.18 13.58 12.80
C LYS A 59 9.80 12.18 12.35
N ILE A 60 10.21 11.16 13.10
CA ILE A 60 9.91 9.77 12.78
C ILE A 60 8.43 9.57 12.54
N ASP A 61 7.57 10.07 13.42
CA ASP A 61 6.13 9.85 13.30
C ASP A 61 5.56 10.50 12.04
N GLU A 62 6.02 11.70 11.71
CA GLU A 62 5.61 12.36 10.47
C GLU A 62 6.07 11.60 9.23
N GLY A 63 7.26 11.03 9.29
CA GLY A 63 7.84 10.31 8.16
C GLY A 63 7.26 8.93 7.98
N GLN A 64 6.96 8.21 9.07
CA GLN A 64 6.50 6.83 8.95
C GLN A 64 5.00 6.68 8.68
N VAL A 65 4.17 7.64 9.10
CA VAL A 65 2.72 7.56 8.90
C VAL A 65 2.36 7.42 7.42
N PRO A 66 2.87 8.28 6.51
CA PRO A 66 2.56 8.11 5.09
C PRO A 66 3.02 6.76 4.52
N GLU A 67 4.15 6.23 5.00
CA GLU A 67 4.63 4.94 4.53
C GLU A 67 3.72 3.79 4.97
N PHE A 68 3.25 3.81 6.22
CA PHE A 68 2.30 2.81 6.70
C PHE A 68 0.97 2.90 5.94
N ILE A 69 0.47 4.10 5.69
CA ILE A 69 -0.76 4.28 4.90
C ILE A 69 -0.57 3.73 3.49
N GLY A 70 0.59 3.97 2.90
CA GLY A 70 0.92 3.42 1.59
C GLY A 70 0.92 1.90 1.59
N ILE A 71 1.46 1.27 2.64
CA ILE A 71 1.44 -0.19 2.78
C ILE A 71 0.00 -0.71 2.83
N ILE A 72 -0.85 -0.07 3.62
CA ILE A 72 -2.27 -0.44 3.72
C ILE A 72 -2.91 -0.40 2.32
N ASN A 73 -2.69 0.68 1.59
CA ASN A 73 -3.31 0.84 0.28
C ASN A 73 -2.74 -0.14 -0.76
N TYR A 74 -1.45 -0.43 -0.72
CA TYR A 74 -0.89 -1.48 -1.59
C TYR A 74 -1.45 -2.85 -1.25
N CYS A 75 -1.71 -3.13 0.02
CA CYS A 75 -2.36 -4.38 0.41
C CYS A 75 -3.78 -4.46 -0.14
N ILE A 76 -4.52 -3.36 -0.09
CA ILE A 76 -5.87 -3.29 -0.65
C ILE A 76 -5.83 -3.54 -2.15
N MET A 77 -4.94 -2.85 -2.86
CA MET A 77 -4.77 -3.03 -4.31
C MET A 77 -4.43 -4.48 -4.65
N SER A 78 -3.53 -5.09 -3.86
CA SER A 78 -3.15 -6.49 -4.06
C SER A 78 -4.35 -7.42 -3.94
N LEU A 79 -5.17 -7.20 -2.91
CA LEU A 79 -6.35 -8.02 -2.69
C LEU A 79 -7.37 -7.86 -3.82
N ILE A 80 -7.52 -6.65 -4.34
CA ILE A 80 -8.38 -6.39 -5.50
C ILE A 80 -7.86 -7.14 -6.72
N GLN A 81 -6.55 -7.07 -6.99
CA GLN A 81 -5.97 -7.74 -8.15
C GLN A 81 -6.10 -9.25 -8.06
N ILE A 82 -5.95 -9.81 -6.86
CA ILE A 82 -6.17 -11.25 -6.64
C ILE A 82 -7.62 -11.61 -6.92
N GLU A 83 -8.55 -10.80 -6.43
CA GLU A 83 -9.98 -11.06 -6.60
C GLU A 83 -10.39 -11.07 -8.06
N ILE A 84 -9.87 -10.13 -8.86
CA ILE A 84 -10.21 -10.06 -10.28
C ILE A 84 -9.34 -10.97 -11.16
N GLY A 85 -8.38 -11.67 -10.58
CA GLY A 85 -7.62 -12.68 -11.29
C GLY A 85 -6.46 -12.17 -12.13
N VAL A 86 -5.86 -11.04 -11.76
CA VAL A 86 -4.66 -10.56 -12.47
C VAL A 86 -3.53 -11.54 -12.27
N VAL A 87 -2.89 -11.95 -13.37
CA VAL A 87 -1.78 -12.90 -13.34
C VAL A 87 -0.57 -12.25 -12.69
N ASP A 88 0.02 -12.91 -11.70
CA ASP A 88 1.16 -12.37 -10.98
C ASP A 88 2.40 -12.31 -11.85
N GLU A 89 2.62 -13.32 -12.67
CA GLU A 89 3.75 -13.33 -13.60
C GLU A 89 3.25 -13.51 -15.02
N PRO A 90 3.86 -12.79 -15.98
CA PRO A 90 3.48 -12.97 -17.36
C PRO A 90 3.92 -14.36 -17.85
N ASP A 91 3.18 -14.90 -18.80
CA ASP A 91 3.55 -16.14 -19.48
C ASP A 91 4.67 -15.83 -20.47
N LEU A 92 5.90 -16.06 -20.05
CA LEU A 92 7.08 -15.75 -20.86
C LEU A 92 7.31 -16.77 -21.97
N ASN A 93 6.70 -17.94 -21.88
CA ASN A 93 6.89 -19.00 -22.86
C ASN A 93 5.80 -19.01 -23.93
N GLY A 94 4.76 -18.22 -23.75
CA GLY A 94 3.68 -18.11 -24.73
C GLY A 94 2.78 -19.32 -24.81
N ASN A 95 2.92 -20.28 -23.94
CA ASN A 95 2.13 -21.50 -23.96
C ASN A 95 1.63 -21.93 -22.59
N GLU A 96 1.67 -21.04 -21.64
CA GLU A 96 1.28 -21.36 -20.27
C GLU A 96 0.08 -20.56 -19.80
#